data_93bddcfd76e0e6eb39de0cb9b860a332
#
_entry.id   93bddcfd76e0e6eb39de0cb9b860a332
#
_cell.length_a   1.000
_cell.length_b   1.000
_cell.length_c   1.000
_cell.angle_alpha   90.00
_cell.angle_beta   90.00
_cell.angle_gamma   90.00
#
_symmetry.space_group_name_H-M   'P 1'
#
loop_
_entity.id
_entity.type
_entity.pdbx_description
1 polymer ?
#
loop_
_entity_poly.entity_id
_entity_poly.type
_entity_poly.pdbx_seq_one_letter_code
_entity_poly.pdbx_strand_id
1 'polypeptide(L)'
;MDGTTPTIDERASHCFGCGPANPQGLHLVFSTDTSDPANPIATSHFQLDRMHEGPPGHIHGGIVATLLDEAMSKLNRPLNVLAMTRHMEVDYLRPVPLYKPLVLTSRHLSREGRKIFHQAEIQSPEGQVLARAKGLFIVIDRAMLAAAGFTGPED
;
A
#
# COMPACT_ATOMS: atom_id res chain seq x y z
N MET A 1 -6.61 -14.91 26.76
CA MET A 1 -6.48 -13.75 25.85
C MET A 1 -6.93 -14.21 24.48
N ASP A 2 -8.15 -13.86 24.12
CA ASP A 2 -8.57 -14.07 22.77
C ASP A 2 -7.82 -13.05 21.89
N GLY A 3 -7.12 -13.55 20.90
CA GLY A 3 -6.37 -12.76 19.96
C GLY A 3 -7.26 -12.06 18.93
N THR A 4 -8.39 -11.51 19.34
CA THR A 4 -9.22 -10.71 18.45
C THR A 4 -8.49 -9.41 18.15
N THR A 5 -7.80 -9.39 17.02
CA THR A 5 -7.44 -8.14 16.36
C THR A 5 -8.72 -7.32 16.22
N PRO A 6 -8.76 -6.06 16.70
CA PRO A 6 -9.94 -5.24 16.45
C PRO A 6 -10.17 -5.21 14.96
N THR A 7 -11.32 -5.70 14.55
CA THR A 7 -11.76 -5.54 13.17
C THR A 7 -12.03 -4.07 12.96
N ILE A 8 -11.06 -3.38 12.36
CA ILE A 8 -11.32 -2.06 11.79
C ILE A 8 -12.44 -2.29 10.77
N ASP A 9 -13.56 -1.64 10.95
CA ASP A 9 -14.59 -1.64 9.91
C ASP A 9 -13.97 -0.98 8.66
N GLU A 10 -13.55 -1.82 7.73
CA GLU A 10 -12.90 -1.35 6.50
C GLU A 10 -13.77 -0.37 5.73
N ARG A 11 -15.10 -0.44 5.90
CA ARG A 11 -16.05 0.48 5.28
C ARG A 11 -15.99 1.88 5.88
N ALA A 12 -15.57 2.00 7.14
CA ALA A 12 -15.40 3.29 7.82
C ALA A 12 -13.99 3.85 7.69
N SER A 13 -13.08 3.13 7.03
CA SER A 13 -11.69 3.55 6.88
C SER A 13 -11.57 4.83 6.04
N HIS A 14 -10.80 5.79 6.55
CA HIS A 14 -10.43 7.03 5.87
C HIS A 14 -8.99 6.97 5.33
N CYS A 15 -8.40 5.79 5.18
CA CYS A 15 -7.09 5.65 4.55
C CYS A 15 -7.09 6.35 3.18
N PHE A 16 -6.11 7.19 2.94
CA PHE A 16 -6.02 7.92 1.69
C PHE A 16 -5.85 6.98 0.48
N GLY A 17 -5.11 5.89 0.66
CA GLY A 17 -4.89 4.92 -0.42
C GLY A 17 -6.10 4.03 -0.70
N CYS A 18 -6.70 3.44 0.33
CA CYS A 18 -7.71 2.39 0.15
C CYS A 18 -9.00 2.58 0.96
N GLY A 19 -9.10 3.64 1.77
CA GLY A 19 -10.26 3.86 2.63
C GLY A 19 -11.50 4.30 1.84
N PRO A 20 -12.58 3.49 1.83
CA PRO A 20 -13.78 3.84 1.06
C PRO A 20 -14.53 5.05 1.63
N ALA A 21 -14.32 5.38 2.90
CA ALA A 21 -14.98 6.50 3.57
C ALA A 21 -14.30 7.85 3.34
N ASN A 22 -13.08 7.88 2.77
CA ASN A 22 -12.40 9.13 2.46
C ASN A 22 -12.81 9.62 1.06
N PRO A 23 -13.62 10.70 0.94
CA PRO A 23 -14.09 11.18 -0.36
C PRO A 23 -12.97 11.70 -1.27
N GLN A 24 -11.82 12.04 -0.70
CA GLN A 24 -10.66 12.53 -1.45
C GLN A 24 -9.57 11.47 -1.66
N GLY A 25 -9.79 10.25 -1.16
CA GLY A 25 -8.84 9.15 -1.29
C GLY A 25 -8.80 8.54 -2.68
N LEU A 26 -7.85 7.64 -2.87
CA LEU A 26 -7.65 6.95 -4.14
C LEU A 26 -8.61 5.77 -4.34
N HIS A 27 -9.22 5.29 -3.27
CA HIS A 27 -10.19 4.19 -3.26
C HIS A 27 -9.64 2.91 -3.94
N LEU A 28 -8.38 2.61 -3.72
CA LEU A 28 -7.76 1.41 -4.28
C LEU A 28 -8.39 0.16 -3.71
N VAL A 29 -8.68 -0.81 -4.58
CA VAL A 29 -9.18 -2.12 -4.21
C VAL A 29 -8.13 -3.16 -4.58
N PHE A 30 -7.73 -3.96 -3.59
CA PHE A 30 -6.71 -4.99 -3.76
C PHE A 30 -7.31 -6.38 -3.69
N SER A 31 -6.82 -7.27 -4.54
CA SER A 31 -6.90 -8.70 -4.35
C SER A 31 -5.58 -9.23 -3.83
N THR A 32 -5.63 -10.18 -2.90
CA THR A 32 -4.42 -10.76 -2.32
C THR A 32 -4.37 -12.24 -2.62
N ASP A 33 -3.29 -12.68 -3.24
CA ASP A 33 -2.98 -14.10 -3.45
C ASP A 33 -2.14 -14.60 -2.28
N THR A 34 -2.71 -15.52 -1.51
CA THR A 34 -2.09 -16.16 -0.35
C THR A 34 -1.89 -17.66 -0.56
N SER A 35 -1.83 -18.12 -1.81
CA SER A 35 -1.56 -19.52 -2.14
C SER A 35 -0.23 -20.00 -1.56
N ASP A 36 0.76 -19.11 -1.49
CA ASP A 36 1.95 -19.26 -0.64
C ASP A 36 1.84 -18.27 0.54
N PRO A 37 1.44 -18.73 1.74
CA PRO A 37 1.22 -17.82 2.87
C PRO A 37 2.46 -17.04 3.32
N ALA A 38 3.64 -17.56 3.03
CA ALA A 38 4.91 -16.89 3.37
C ALA A 38 5.24 -15.76 2.39
N ASN A 39 4.67 -15.78 1.20
CA ASN A 39 4.97 -14.84 0.12
C ASN A 39 3.68 -14.32 -0.54
N PRO A 40 2.86 -13.55 0.18
CA PRO A 40 1.64 -12.98 -0.38
C PRO A 40 1.94 -11.98 -1.50
N ILE A 41 1.02 -11.90 -2.45
CA ILE A 41 1.06 -10.94 -3.56
C ILE A 41 -0.23 -10.14 -3.54
N ALA A 42 -0.15 -8.83 -3.59
CA ALA A 42 -1.31 -7.95 -3.70
C ALA A 42 -1.36 -7.30 -5.09
N THR A 43 -2.56 -7.17 -5.63
CA THR A 43 -2.78 -6.59 -6.95
C THR A 43 -3.98 -5.67 -6.93
N SER A 44 -3.85 -4.50 -7.56
CA SER A 44 -4.93 -3.54 -7.79
C SER A 44 -4.92 -3.09 -9.24
N HIS A 45 -6.10 -3.06 -9.84
CA HIS A 45 -6.32 -2.43 -11.14
C HIS A 45 -6.91 -1.05 -10.89
N PHE A 46 -6.30 -0.02 -11.43
CA PHE A 46 -6.71 1.35 -11.15
C PHE A 46 -6.58 2.25 -12.38
N GLN A 47 -7.27 3.37 -12.33
CA GLN A 47 -7.18 4.43 -13.31
C GLN A 47 -7.38 5.76 -12.57
N LEU A 48 -6.50 6.71 -12.76
CA LEU A 48 -6.59 8.04 -12.16
C LEU A 48 -6.88 9.10 -13.20
N ASP A 49 -7.39 10.22 -12.73
CA ASP A 49 -7.76 11.36 -13.56
C ASP A 49 -6.98 12.62 -13.20
N ARG A 50 -7.36 13.75 -13.79
CA ARG A 50 -6.67 15.03 -13.60
C ARG A 50 -6.63 15.53 -12.15
N MET A 51 -7.45 14.98 -11.24
CA MET A 51 -7.39 15.34 -9.82
C MET A 51 -6.10 14.85 -9.16
N HIS A 52 -5.36 13.98 -9.83
CA HIS A 52 -4.09 13.41 -9.37
C HIS A 52 -2.92 13.81 -10.29
N GLU A 53 -3.13 14.87 -11.08
CA GLU A 53 -2.15 15.31 -12.08
C GLU A 53 -0.94 15.97 -11.43
N GLY A 54 0.23 15.67 -11.96
CA GLY A 54 1.48 16.38 -11.75
C GLY A 54 1.89 17.05 -13.06
N PRO A 55 2.87 16.51 -13.82
CA PRO A 55 3.13 16.96 -15.18
C PRO A 55 1.87 16.75 -16.05
N PRO A 56 1.61 17.61 -17.03
CA PRO A 56 0.42 17.50 -17.86
C PRO A 56 0.21 16.09 -18.43
N GLY A 57 -0.97 15.51 -18.17
CA GLY A 57 -1.34 14.17 -18.64
C GLY A 57 -0.80 13.01 -17.82
N HIS A 58 -0.07 13.27 -16.73
CA HIS A 58 0.60 12.24 -15.94
C HIS A 58 0.30 12.36 -14.45
N ILE A 59 0.41 11.24 -13.75
CA ILE A 59 0.19 11.17 -12.31
C ILE A 59 1.34 11.88 -11.60
N HIS A 60 1.00 12.69 -10.60
CA HIS A 60 1.98 13.35 -9.73
C HIS A 60 2.92 12.33 -9.07
N GLY A 61 4.24 12.63 -9.04
CA GLY A 61 5.24 11.72 -8.48
C GLY A 61 4.98 11.31 -7.03
N GLY A 62 4.46 12.22 -6.21
CA GLY A 62 4.06 11.90 -4.83
C GLY A 62 2.88 10.94 -4.77
N ILE A 63 1.94 11.02 -5.71
CA ILE A 63 0.82 10.08 -5.82
C ILE A 63 1.33 8.70 -6.29
N VAL A 64 2.26 8.65 -7.22
CA VAL A 64 2.95 7.41 -7.60
C VAL A 64 3.58 6.75 -6.38
N ALA A 65 4.28 7.49 -5.54
CA ALA A 65 4.84 6.99 -4.29
C ALA A 65 3.77 6.48 -3.34
N THR A 66 2.64 7.18 -3.23
CA THR A 66 1.49 6.75 -2.42
C THR A 66 0.92 5.41 -2.91
N LEU A 67 0.76 5.24 -4.22
CA LEU A 67 0.28 4.00 -4.82
C LEU A 67 1.20 2.81 -4.46
N LEU A 68 2.49 3.01 -4.62
CA LEU A 68 3.49 1.97 -4.32
C LEU A 68 3.54 1.64 -2.82
N ASP A 69 3.49 2.65 -1.96
CA ASP A 69 3.45 2.47 -0.50
C ASP A 69 2.21 1.69 -0.07
N GLU A 70 1.05 2.06 -0.57
CA GLU A 70 -0.21 1.39 -0.25
C GLU A 70 -0.18 -0.08 -0.67
N ALA A 71 0.32 -0.40 -1.86
CA ALA A 71 0.42 -1.77 -2.34
C ALA A 71 1.32 -2.63 -1.44
N MET A 72 2.44 -2.09 -0.99
CA MET A 72 3.34 -2.79 -0.07
C MET A 72 2.70 -2.97 1.31
N SER A 73 2.01 -1.96 1.82
CA SER A 73 1.32 -2.01 3.11
C SER A 73 0.25 -3.10 3.16
N LYS A 74 -0.38 -3.41 2.03
CA LYS A 74 -1.41 -4.47 1.94
C LYS A 74 -0.87 -5.87 2.26
N LEU A 75 0.42 -6.09 2.13
CA LEU A 75 1.05 -7.37 2.44
C LEU A 75 1.19 -7.62 3.94
N ASN A 76 1.11 -6.59 4.76
CA ASN A 76 1.29 -6.72 6.22
C ASN A 76 0.16 -7.54 6.85
N ARG A 77 -1.08 -7.37 6.40
CA ARG A 77 -2.23 -8.08 6.93
C ARG A 77 -2.17 -9.60 6.71
N PRO A 78 -1.94 -10.11 5.49
CA PRO A 78 -1.80 -11.56 5.29
C PRO A 78 -0.55 -12.14 5.98
N LEU A 79 0.48 -11.35 6.26
CA LEU A 79 1.62 -11.76 7.07
C LEU A 79 1.34 -11.65 8.58
N ASN A 80 0.14 -11.22 8.96
CA ASN A 80 -0.30 -11.06 10.35
C ASN A 80 0.61 -10.14 11.18
N VAL A 81 1.02 -9.03 10.60
CA VAL A 81 1.83 -8.01 11.26
C VAL A 81 1.19 -6.63 11.15
N LEU A 82 1.37 -5.83 12.19
CA LEU A 82 1.13 -4.39 12.14
C LEU A 82 2.48 -3.72 11.92
N ALA A 83 2.63 -3.00 10.83
CA ALA A 83 3.89 -2.36 10.48
C ALA A 83 3.66 -1.00 9.83
N MET A 84 4.62 -0.12 9.99
CA MET A 84 4.60 1.22 9.38
C MET A 84 5.78 1.40 8.44
N THR A 85 5.57 2.15 7.38
CA THR A 85 6.61 2.52 6.43
C THR A 85 7.69 3.32 7.15
N ARG A 86 8.94 2.89 7.04
CA ARG A 86 10.09 3.60 7.59
C ARG A 86 10.98 4.19 6.51
N HIS A 87 11.17 3.47 5.42
CA HIS A 87 12.01 3.90 4.30
C HIS A 87 11.45 3.33 3.00
N MET A 88 11.52 4.13 1.96
CA MET A 88 11.09 3.71 0.64
C MET A 88 12.01 4.32 -0.42
N GLU A 89 12.45 3.49 -1.36
CA GLU A 89 13.16 3.91 -2.56
C GLU A 89 12.24 3.76 -3.76
N VAL A 90 12.10 4.80 -4.54
CA VAL A 90 11.24 4.81 -5.72
C VAL A 90 12.06 5.11 -6.97
N ASP A 91 11.92 4.25 -7.97
CA ASP A 91 12.45 4.47 -9.31
C ASP A 91 11.30 4.85 -10.24
N TYR A 92 11.36 6.05 -10.77
CA TYR A 92 10.43 6.55 -11.78
C TYR A 92 11.00 6.25 -13.16
N LEU A 93 10.72 5.06 -13.68
CA LEU A 93 11.34 4.58 -14.91
C LEU A 93 10.73 5.22 -16.15
N ARG A 94 9.42 5.45 -16.13
CA ARG A 94 8.65 6.09 -17.20
C ARG A 94 7.52 6.93 -16.62
N PRO A 95 7.03 7.95 -17.33
CA PRO A 95 5.85 8.70 -16.89
C PRO A 95 4.64 7.78 -16.71
N VAL A 96 3.90 7.98 -15.62
CA VAL A 96 2.71 7.19 -15.31
C VAL A 96 1.48 7.96 -15.80
N PRO A 97 0.76 7.46 -16.82
CA PRO A 97 -0.28 8.25 -17.49
C PRO A 97 -1.58 8.32 -16.67
N LEU A 98 -2.28 9.46 -16.82
CA LEU A 98 -3.68 9.60 -16.44
C LEU A 98 -4.60 8.95 -17.47
N TYR A 99 -5.85 8.65 -17.07
CA TYR A 99 -6.93 8.17 -17.93
C TYR A 99 -6.65 6.85 -18.66
N LYS A 100 -5.70 6.07 -18.16
CA LYS A 100 -5.38 4.75 -18.70
C LYS A 100 -5.45 3.70 -17.61
N PRO A 101 -5.94 2.48 -17.91
CA PRO A 101 -5.92 1.39 -16.96
C PRO A 101 -4.48 0.96 -16.65
N LEU A 102 -4.18 0.81 -15.37
CA LEU A 102 -2.86 0.44 -14.88
C LEU A 102 -2.97 -0.69 -13.87
N VAL A 103 -1.88 -1.41 -13.66
CA VAL A 103 -1.79 -2.51 -12.69
C VAL A 103 -0.74 -2.15 -11.65
N LEU A 104 -1.14 -2.28 -10.40
CA LEU A 104 -0.28 -2.08 -9.23
C LEU A 104 -0.12 -3.42 -8.51
N THR A 105 1.11 -3.89 -8.39
CA THR A 105 1.41 -5.17 -7.73
C THR A 105 2.44 -4.99 -6.65
N SER A 106 2.34 -5.82 -5.62
CA SER A 106 3.35 -5.88 -4.57
C SER A 106 3.64 -7.30 -4.15
N ARG A 107 4.85 -7.55 -3.66
CA ARG A 107 5.29 -8.83 -3.15
C ARG A 107 6.21 -8.66 -1.94
N HIS A 108 6.15 -9.65 -1.04
CA HIS A 108 7.05 -9.73 0.09
C HIS A 108 8.43 -10.20 -0.36
N LEU A 109 9.50 -9.55 0.15
CA LEU A 109 10.88 -9.91 -0.16
C LEU A 109 11.53 -10.70 0.98
N SER A 110 11.55 -10.11 2.19
CA SER A 110 12.25 -10.72 3.33
C SER A 110 11.83 -10.08 4.65
N ARG A 111 12.20 -10.74 5.74
CA ARG A 111 12.02 -10.22 7.10
C ARG A 111 13.27 -10.49 7.95
N GLU A 112 13.70 -9.48 8.69
CA GLU A 112 14.76 -9.57 9.69
C GLU A 112 14.25 -8.99 11.01
N GLY A 113 13.80 -9.83 11.93
CA GLY A 113 13.21 -9.39 13.19
C GLY A 113 11.98 -8.51 12.95
N ARG A 114 12.05 -7.24 13.35
CA ARG A 114 10.99 -6.25 13.17
C ARG A 114 11.03 -5.54 11.80
N LYS A 115 12.06 -5.78 11.00
CA LYS A 115 12.23 -5.18 9.68
C LYS A 115 11.62 -6.08 8.62
N ILE A 116 10.67 -5.54 7.86
CA ILE A 116 10.02 -6.23 6.75
C ILE A 116 10.32 -5.46 5.47
N PHE A 117 10.72 -6.19 4.44
CA PHE A 117 11.04 -5.64 3.14
C PHE A 117 10.03 -6.11 2.10
N HIS A 118 9.46 -5.17 1.38
CA HIS A 118 8.51 -5.39 0.29
C HIS A 118 8.96 -4.69 -0.98
N GLN A 119 8.37 -5.09 -2.08
CA GLN A 119 8.54 -4.47 -3.39
C GLN A 119 7.18 -4.22 -4.02
N ALA A 120 7.06 -3.13 -4.78
CA ALA A 120 5.87 -2.85 -5.58
C ALA A 120 6.24 -2.30 -6.94
N GLU A 121 5.34 -2.48 -7.91
CA GLU A 121 5.49 -1.98 -9.27
C GLU A 121 4.15 -1.45 -9.79
N ILE A 122 4.24 -0.38 -10.59
CA ILE A 122 3.14 0.06 -11.45
C ILE A 122 3.48 -0.36 -12.87
N GLN A 123 2.55 -1.05 -13.51
CA GLN A 123 2.73 -1.59 -14.86
C GLN A 123 1.60 -1.14 -15.79
N SER A 124 1.93 -0.99 -17.07
CA SER A 124 0.93 -0.91 -18.12
C SER A 124 0.21 -2.26 -18.28
N PRO A 125 -0.97 -2.32 -18.96
CA PRO A 125 -1.65 -3.58 -19.21
C PRO A 125 -0.80 -4.59 -20.00
N GLU A 126 0.17 -4.11 -20.79
CA GLU A 126 1.11 -4.92 -21.57
C GLU A 126 2.29 -5.43 -20.72
N GLY A 127 2.33 -5.08 -19.43
CA GLY A 127 3.39 -5.53 -18.50
C GLY A 127 4.64 -4.67 -18.47
N GLN A 128 4.64 -3.49 -19.11
CA GLN A 128 5.75 -2.57 -19.01
C GLN A 128 5.81 -1.91 -17.62
N VAL A 129 6.93 -2.02 -16.91
CA VAL A 129 7.11 -1.39 -15.61
C VAL A 129 7.34 0.10 -15.80
N LEU A 130 6.48 0.92 -15.18
CA LEU A 130 6.54 2.38 -15.26
C LEU A 130 7.21 2.97 -14.01
N ALA A 131 6.96 2.40 -12.85
CA ALA A 131 7.56 2.79 -11.59
C ALA A 131 7.75 1.57 -10.69
N ARG A 132 8.73 1.63 -9.83
CA ARG A 132 9.06 0.54 -8.91
C ARG A 132 9.49 1.12 -7.57
N ALA A 133 9.17 0.43 -6.50
CA ALA A 133 9.66 0.77 -5.16
C ALA A 133 10.10 -0.46 -4.38
N LYS A 134 11.06 -0.24 -3.48
CA LYS A 134 11.36 -1.14 -2.37
C LYS A 134 11.11 -0.38 -1.08
N GLY A 135 10.42 -1.02 -0.15
CA GLY A 135 10.05 -0.43 1.12
C GLY A 135 10.53 -1.24 2.30
N LEU A 136 10.99 -0.53 3.32
CA LEU A 136 11.26 -1.07 4.64
C LEU A 136 10.11 -0.66 5.57
N PHE A 137 9.48 -1.65 6.19
CA PHE A 137 8.41 -1.51 7.16
C PHE A 137 8.90 -2.00 8.52
N ILE A 138 8.52 -1.30 9.58
CA ILE A 138 8.86 -1.70 10.94
C ILE A 138 7.62 -2.22 11.63
N VAL A 139 7.72 -3.45 12.14
CA VAL A 139 6.66 -4.05 12.96
C VAL A 139 6.55 -3.26 14.25
N ILE A 140 5.33 -2.85 14.57
CA ILE A 140 4.98 -2.19 15.81
C ILE A 140 4.04 -3.07 16.61
N ASP A 141 4.23 -3.12 17.92
CA ASP A 141 3.26 -3.72 18.82
C ASP A 141 2.28 -2.66 19.37
N ARG A 142 1.18 -3.13 19.97
CA ARG A 142 0.17 -2.24 20.55
C ARG A 142 0.71 -1.37 21.68
N ALA A 143 1.66 -1.89 22.46
CA ALA A 143 2.27 -1.14 23.55
C ALA A 143 3.08 0.05 23.02
N MET A 144 3.76 -0.12 21.89
CA MET A 144 4.47 0.97 21.22
C MET A 144 3.51 2.03 20.68
N LEU A 145 2.38 1.62 20.12
CA LEU A 145 1.35 2.53 19.63
C LEU A 145 0.75 3.35 20.77
N ALA A 146 0.41 2.71 21.89
CA ALA A 146 -0.14 3.38 23.06
C ALA A 146 0.88 4.37 23.68
N ALA A 147 2.15 3.99 23.75
CA ALA A 147 3.22 4.87 24.24
C ALA A 147 3.44 6.10 23.33
N ALA A 148 3.17 5.96 22.03
CA ALA A 148 3.25 7.06 21.06
C ALA A 148 1.99 7.94 21.03
N GLY A 149 0.99 7.65 21.87
CA GLY A 149 -0.26 8.42 21.92
C GLY A 149 -1.27 8.06 20.83
N PHE A 150 -1.04 6.98 20.10
CA PHE A 150 -2.05 6.44 19.21
C PHE A 150 -3.09 5.67 20.02
N THR A 151 -4.13 6.36 20.40
CA THR A 151 -5.37 5.68 20.81
C THR A 151 -6.08 5.29 19.53
N GLY A 152 -6.29 4.00 19.35
CA GLY A 152 -7.19 3.52 18.29
C GLY A 152 -8.54 4.20 18.46
N PRO A 153 -9.42 4.13 17.44
CA PRO A 153 -10.77 4.64 17.60
C PRO A 153 -11.34 4.07 18.89
N GLU A 154 -11.81 4.95 19.76
CA GLU A 154 -12.57 4.54 20.92
C GLU A 154 -13.79 3.79 20.41
N ASP A 155 -13.97 2.58 20.90
CA ASP A 155 -15.13 1.74 20.59
C ASP A 155 -16.46 2.43 20.98
#